data_af7b4518be5c4b8552a1092021bdedfa
#
_entry.id   af7b4518be5c4b8552a1092021bdedfa
#
_cell.length_a   1.000
_cell.length_b   1.000
_cell.length_c   1.000
_cell.angle_alpha   90.00
_cell.angle_beta   90.00
_cell.angle_gamma   90.00
#
_symmetry.space_group_name_H-M   'P 1'
#
loop_
_entity.id
_entity.type
_entity.pdbx_description
1 polymer ?
#
loop_
_entity_poly.entity_id
_entity_poly.type
_entity_poly.pdbx_seq_one_letter_code
_entity_poly.pdbx_strand_id
1 'polypeptide(L)'
;MIPGEKIPTAVETSNQSALGNFQAQKRPLGRTGLECSILGMGGFHLGTVADQSEVNNMVAKAIDHGVNILDNAWEFHRGLSEEKLGIALKGKRNNVIVMSAVCTHGPGQDVAMRMLDASLTRLQTDHLDVWQIHEVIYHNDPDLIYAHDSVLEALTRAKQQGKVSFVGFNGHKHPAINLEMLNRGYAFDVIQMPLNPLDPAFRSFENNVLPVANQRGIAVPGMKSMGGSGEIISNGALTPSEALSYAMSLPVATTISGIDSMEVLDQNLAILRDFKPLSPDQMQTLRDHGKQFNDGRYELYKSTLKYDSDLGRSQHGYPSVAELPL
;
A
#
# COMPACT_ATOMS: atom_id res chain seq x y z
N MET A 1 -10.40 -8.25 -53.41
CA MET A 1 -11.36 -8.36 -52.30
C MET A 1 -10.92 -9.52 -51.45
N ILE A 2 -10.33 -9.23 -50.31
CA ILE A 2 -9.91 -10.21 -49.30
C ILE A 2 -10.94 -10.06 -48.15
N PRO A 3 -11.55 -11.15 -47.66
CA PRO A 3 -12.55 -11.05 -46.57
C PRO A 3 -11.90 -10.65 -45.27
N GLY A 4 -12.50 -9.66 -44.61
CA GLY A 4 -12.07 -9.20 -43.30
C GLY A 4 -12.31 -10.24 -42.21
N GLU A 5 -11.28 -10.66 -41.52
CA GLU A 5 -11.35 -11.39 -40.26
C GLU A 5 -11.95 -10.48 -39.20
N LYS A 6 -13.08 -10.86 -38.65
CA LYS A 6 -13.67 -10.23 -37.45
C LYS A 6 -12.83 -10.60 -36.26
N ILE A 7 -12.28 -9.60 -35.61
CA ILE A 7 -11.72 -9.74 -34.25
C ILE A 7 -12.85 -10.17 -33.31
N PRO A 8 -12.72 -11.24 -32.54
CA PRO A 8 -13.75 -11.63 -31.58
C PRO A 8 -13.81 -10.62 -30.44
N THR A 9 -14.84 -9.78 -30.42
CA THR A 9 -15.29 -9.09 -29.24
C THR A 9 -16.16 -10.04 -28.44
N ALA A 10 -15.56 -10.88 -27.62
CA ALA A 10 -16.22 -11.58 -26.54
C ALA A 10 -15.26 -11.62 -25.37
N VAL A 11 -15.40 -10.65 -24.47
CA VAL A 11 -15.12 -10.89 -23.07
C VAL A 11 -16.13 -11.96 -22.67
N GLU A 12 -15.72 -13.21 -22.72
CA GLU A 12 -16.45 -14.28 -22.07
C GLU A 12 -16.53 -13.92 -20.60
N THR A 13 -17.72 -13.59 -20.13
CA THR A 13 -18.09 -13.64 -18.71
C THR A 13 -17.90 -15.08 -18.27
N SER A 14 -16.66 -15.42 -17.93
CA SER A 14 -16.36 -16.68 -17.27
C SER A 14 -17.17 -16.72 -15.99
N ASN A 15 -18.06 -17.71 -15.87
CA ASN A 15 -18.75 -18.11 -14.66
C ASN A 15 -17.81 -17.88 -13.48
N GLN A 16 -18.16 -16.93 -12.60
CA GLN A 16 -17.57 -16.81 -11.29
C GLN A 16 -17.86 -18.13 -10.55
N SER A 17 -16.95 -19.08 -10.67
CA SER A 17 -16.97 -20.25 -9.79
C SER A 17 -16.93 -19.71 -8.36
N ALA A 18 -17.93 -20.03 -7.58
CA ALA A 18 -18.03 -19.61 -6.19
C ALA A 18 -16.64 -19.75 -5.55
N LEU A 19 -16.14 -18.69 -4.89
CA LEU A 19 -14.81 -18.64 -4.28
C LEU A 19 -14.53 -19.83 -3.36
N GLY A 20 -15.58 -20.50 -2.92
CA GLY A 20 -15.50 -21.60 -1.96
C GLY A 20 -15.06 -21.10 -0.59
N ASN A 21 -14.91 -22.03 0.34
CA ASN A 21 -14.42 -21.72 1.67
C ASN A 21 -12.90 -21.91 1.69
N PHE A 22 -12.15 -20.80 1.74
CA PHE A 22 -10.70 -20.80 1.90
C PHE A 22 -10.28 -19.72 2.89
N GLN A 23 -9.07 -19.82 3.41
CA GLN A 23 -8.45 -18.82 4.28
C GLN A 23 -7.14 -18.35 3.67
N ALA A 24 -6.93 -17.05 3.68
CA ALA A 24 -5.70 -16.42 3.22
C ALA A 24 -4.49 -16.99 3.97
N GLN A 25 -3.43 -17.30 3.23
CA GLN A 25 -2.13 -17.62 3.83
C GLN A 25 -1.64 -16.42 4.64
N LYS A 26 -0.97 -16.68 5.77
CA LYS A 26 -0.40 -15.66 6.64
C LYS A 26 1.11 -15.73 6.67
N ARG A 27 1.71 -14.58 6.97
CA ARG A 27 3.16 -14.41 7.17
C ARG A 27 3.41 -13.54 8.41
N PRO A 28 4.57 -13.68 9.05
CA PRO A 28 4.97 -12.76 10.10
C PRO A 28 5.04 -11.32 9.59
N LEU A 29 4.52 -10.38 10.35
CA LEU A 29 4.70 -8.95 10.12
C LEU A 29 6.07 -8.53 10.69
N GLY A 30 7.15 -8.91 10.00
CA GLY A 30 8.51 -8.70 10.49
C GLY A 30 8.76 -9.28 11.88
N ARG A 31 9.36 -8.48 12.76
CA ARG A 31 9.66 -8.85 14.16
C ARG A 31 8.56 -8.43 15.15
N THR A 32 7.38 -8.01 14.69
CA THR A 32 6.31 -7.50 15.55
C THR A 32 5.62 -8.57 16.40
N GLY A 33 5.74 -9.83 16.02
CA GLY A 33 4.98 -10.95 16.62
C GLY A 33 3.57 -11.11 16.07
N LEU A 34 3.12 -10.22 15.18
CA LEU A 34 1.83 -10.34 14.49
C LEU A 34 1.97 -11.18 13.21
N GLU A 35 0.88 -11.83 12.83
CA GLU A 35 0.75 -12.51 11.53
C GLU A 35 -0.29 -11.81 10.66
N CYS A 36 0.08 -11.41 9.45
CA CYS A 36 -0.80 -10.79 8.48
C CYS A 36 -1.02 -11.69 7.26
N SER A 37 -2.18 -11.55 6.63
CA SER A 37 -2.46 -12.19 5.33
C SER A 37 -1.51 -11.68 4.26
N ILE A 38 -1.13 -12.56 3.32
CA ILE A 38 -0.20 -12.20 2.23
C ILE A 38 -0.78 -11.16 1.26
N LEU A 39 -2.10 -10.93 1.31
CA LEU A 39 -2.83 -9.86 0.63
C LEU A 39 -3.53 -9.00 1.68
N GLY A 40 -3.40 -7.68 1.55
CA GLY A 40 -4.10 -6.69 2.37
C GLY A 40 -4.95 -5.75 1.53
N MET A 41 -5.87 -5.03 2.16
CA MET A 41 -6.73 -4.03 1.50
C MET A 41 -6.18 -2.63 1.68
N GLY A 42 -6.08 -1.86 0.58
CA GLY A 42 -5.67 -0.46 0.57
C GLY A 42 -6.86 0.50 0.67
N GLY A 43 -6.80 1.41 1.63
CA GLY A 43 -7.86 2.37 1.93
C GLY A 43 -8.08 3.44 0.87
N PHE A 44 -7.06 3.81 0.09
CA PHE A 44 -7.24 4.85 -0.93
C PHE A 44 -8.38 4.49 -1.90
N HIS A 45 -8.36 3.31 -2.48
CA HIS A 45 -9.39 2.87 -3.42
C HIS A 45 -10.72 2.56 -2.71
N LEU A 46 -10.67 1.93 -1.53
CA LEU A 46 -11.85 1.69 -0.72
C LEU A 46 -12.60 3.01 -0.39
N GLY A 47 -11.87 4.09 -0.18
CA GLY A 47 -12.43 5.42 0.07
C GLY A 47 -13.25 5.98 -1.09
N THR A 48 -13.01 5.55 -2.35
CA THR A 48 -13.76 5.98 -3.54
C THR A 48 -15.13 5.32 -3.68
N VAL A 49 -15.36 4.18 -3.04
CA VAL A 49 -16.64 3.45 -3.10
C VAL A 49 -17.75 4.33 -2.51
N ALA A 50 -18.76 4.68 -3.31
CA ALA A 50 -19.77 5.67 -2.90
C ALA A 50 -20.68 5.14 -1.77
N ASP A 51 -21.12 3.90 -1.89
CA ASP A 51 -22.06 3.28 -0.94
C ASP A 51 -21.33 2.66 0.25
N GLN A 52 -21.67 3.12 1.46
CA GLN A 52 -21.12 2.57 2.70
C GLN A 52 -21.51 1.09 2.91
N SER A 53 -22.67 0.67 2.45
CA SER A 53 -23.11 -0.73 2.59
C SER A 53 -22.24 -1.66 1.73
N GLU A 54 -21.81 -1.20 0.56
CA GLU A 54 -20.86 -1.93 -0.29
C GLU A 54 -19.50 -2.03 0.39
N VAL A 55 -18.98 -0.94 0.96
CA VAL A 55 -17.74 -0.97 1.76
C VAL A 55 -17.82 -1.99 2.89
N ASN A 56 -18.94 -1.99 3.64
CA ASN A 56 -19.16 -2.92 4.75
C ASN A 56 -19.14 -4.39 4.27
N ASN A 57 -19.79 -4.66 3.14
CA ASN A 57 -19.83 -6.00 2.55
C ASN A 57 -18.45 -6.44 2.02
N MET A 58 -17.72 -5.55 1.38
CA MET A 58 -16.37 -5.83 0.88
C MET A 58 -15.41 -6.15 2.03
N VAL A 59 -15.39 -5.32 3.08
CA VAL A 59 -14.55 -5.53 4.27
C VAL A 59 -14.93 -6.83 5.00
N ALA A 60 -16.23 -7.08 5.18
CA ALA A 60 -16.69 -8.33 5.79
C ALA A 60 -16.25 -9.55 4.99
N LYS A 61 -16.49 -9.56 3.68
CA LYS A 61 -16.10 -10.66 2.79
C LYS A 61 -14.59 -10.91 2.79
N ALA A 62 -13.77 -9.85 2.77
CA ALA A 62 -12.33 -9.98 2.85
C ALA A 62 -11.89 -10.65 4.17
N ILE A 63 -12.46 -10.21 5.31
CA ILE A 63 -12.17 -10.78 6.63
C ILE A 63 -12.62 -12.25 6.70
N ASP A 64 -13.79 -12.59 6.18
CA ASP A 64 -14.31 -13.95 6.15
C ASP A 64 -13.40 -14.92 5.38
N HIS A 65 -12.66 -14.42 4.37
CA HIS A 65 -11.64 -15.17 3.62
C HIS A 65 -10.22 -15.04 4.22
N GLY A 66 -10.11 -14.50 5.44
CA GLY A 66 -8.85 -14.45 6.20
C GLY A 66 -7.93 -13.28 5.87
N VAL A 67 -8.37 -12.31 5.05
CA VAL A 67 -7.64 -11.03 4.88
C VAL A 67 -7.76 -10.24 6.18
N ASN A 68 -6.63 -9.98 6.83
CA ASN A 68 -6.61 -9.39 8.17
C ASN A 68 -5.71 -8.15 8.31
N ILE A 69 -5.24 -7.57 7.20
CA ILE A 69 -4.47 -6.32 7.24
C ILE A 69 -5.10 -5.28 6.32
N LEU A 70 -5.38 -4.10 6.88
CA LEU A 70 -6.09 -3.00 6.26
C LEU A 70 -5.25 -1.74 6.40
N ASP A 71 -4.88 -1.15 5.27
CA ASP A 71 -4.00 0.01 5.19
C ASP A 71 -4.81 1.27 4.88
N ASN A 72 -4.48 2.38 5.53
CA ASN A 72 -5.14 3.67 5.34
C ASN A 72 -4.15 4.83 5.54
N ALA A 73 -4.61 6.06 5.32
CA ALA A 73 -3.89 7.28 5.67
C ALA A 73 -4.85 8.38 6.07
N TRP A 74 -4.40 9.24 6.97
CA TRP A 74 -5.15 10.38 7.52
C TRP A 74 -5.77 11.27 6.44
N GLU A 75 -5.06 11.47 5.34
CA GLU A 75 -5.45 12.37 4.26
C GLU A 75 -6.31 11.73 3.17
N PHE A 76 -6.40 10.40 3.08
CA PHE A 76 -7.13 9.72 2.02
C PHE A 76 -8.58 10.19 1.97
N HIS A 77 -8.91 10.86 0.84
CA HIS A 77 -10.22 11.48 0.62
C HIS A 77 -10.63 12.42 1.77
N ARG A 78 -9.66 13.18 2.32
CA ARG A 78 -9.87 14.13 3.44
C ARG A 78 -10.40 13.44 4.71
N GLY A 79 -9.99 12.18 4.94
CA GLY A 79 -10.37 11.38 6.08
C GLY A 79 -11.59 10.47 5.86
N LEU A 80 -12.31 10.63 4.76
CA LEU A 80 -13.49 9.80 4.45
C LEU A 80 -13.15 8.31 4.35
N SER A 81 -11.93 7.96 3.90
CA SER A 81 -11.48 6.56 3.85
C SER A 81 -11.39 5.93 5.24
N GLU A 82 -10.84 6.66 6.21
CA GLU A 82 -10.80 6.18 7.61
C GLU A 82 -12.20 6.08 8.22
N GLU A 83 -13.09 7.05 7.96
CA GLU A 83 -14.48 7.02 8.44
C GLU A 83 -15.24 5.78 7.93
N LYS A 84 -15.15 5.52 6.63
CA LYS A 84 -15.78 4.34 6.01
C LYS A 84 -15.25 3.04 6.58
N LEU A 85 -13.93 2.95 6.75
CA LEU A 85 -13.30 1.76 7.31
C LEU A 85 -13.72 1.57 8.78
N GLY A 86 -13.76 2.64 9.58
CA GLY A 86 -14.21 2.58 10.98
C GLY A 86 -15.64 2.03 11.12
N ILE A 87 -16.55 2.49 10.25
CA ILE A 87 -17.92 1.96 10.20
C ILE A 87 -17.93 0.45 9.84
N ALA A 88 -17.16 0.07 8.83
CA ALA A 88 -17.10 -1.31 8.35
C ALA A 88 -16.48 -2.28 9.37
N LEU A 89 -15.60 -1.78 10.24
CA LEU A 89 -14.93 -2.56 11.29
C LEU A 89 -15.70 -2.67 12.59
N LYS A 90 -16.88 -2.06 12.69
CA LYS A 90 -17.69 -2.15 13.91
C LYS A 90 -17.94 -3.61 14.31
N GLY A 91 -17.49 -3.98 15.50
CA GLY A 91 -17.54 -5.35 16.02
C GLY A 91 -16.52 -6.33 15.43
N LYS A 92 -15.62 -5.87 14.53
CA LYS A 92 -14.60 -6.70 13.88
C LYS A 92 -13.16 -6.18 14.11
N ARG A 93 -12.98 -5.04 14.76
CA ARG A 93 -11.66 -4.36 14.92
C ARG A 93 -10.55 -5.30 15.42
N ASN A 94 -10.86 -6.18 16.37
CA ASN A 94 -9.89 -7.10 16.97
C ASN A 94 -9.50 -8.28 16.06
N ASN A 95 -10.14 -8.43 14.92
CA ASN A 95 -9.86 -9.51 13.97
C ASN A 95 -8.85 -9.10 12.91
N VAL A 96 -8.45 -7.83 12.90
CA VAL A 96 -7.63 -7.23 11.85
C VAL A 96 -6.49 -6.38 12.40
N ILE A 97 -5.45 -6.25 11.59
CA ILE A 97 -4.36 -5.30 11.75
C ILE A 97 -4.74 -4.04 10.98
N VAL A 98 -4.89 -2.93 11.67
CA VAL A 98 -5.21 -1.63 11.05
C VAL A 98 -3.95 -0.77 11.02
N MET A 99 -3.56 -0.38 9.81
CA MET A 99 -2.50 0.57 9.57
C MET A 99 -3.10 1.91 9.15
N SER A 100 -2.52 3.01 9.61
CA SER A 100 -2.79 4.34 9.06
C SER A 100 -1.51 5.16 9.03
N ALA A 101 -1.53 6.28 8.30
CA ALA A 101 -0.35 7.09 8.10
C ALA A 101 -0.64 8.58 8.31
N VAL A 102 0.37 9.30 8.77
CA VAL A 102 0.34 10.73 9.02
C VAL A 102 1.23 11.47 8.04
N CYS A 103 0.68 12.50 7.38
CA CYS A 103 1.41 13.33 6.44
C CYS A 103 1.91 14.61 7.15
N THR A 104 3.04 14.48 7.85
CA THR A 104 3.80 15.63 8.36
C THR A 104 5.28 15.30 8.32
N HIS A 105 6.05 16.10 7.59
CA HIS A 105 7.48 15.87 7.35
C HIS A 105 8.36 16.92 8.02
N GLY A 106 7.79 17.81 8.81
CA GLY A 106 8.51 18.89 9.46
C GLY A 106 8.29 18.93 10.97
N PRO A 107 8.65 20.06 11.60
CA PRO A 107 8.39 20.31 13.01
C PRO A 107 6.91 20.20 13.33
N GLY A 108 6.61 19.75 14.54
CA GLY A 108 5.23 19.71 15.01
C GLY A 108 4.79 18.35 15.51
N GLN A 109 5.52 17.81 16.51
CA GLN A 109 5.09 16.60 17.23
C GLN A 109 3.60 16.66 17.61
N ASP A 110 3.14 17.81 18.13
CA ASP A 110 1.73 17.98 18.51
C ASP A 110 0.77 18.01 17.32
N VAL A 111 1.23 18.43 16.13
CA VAL A 111 0.43 18.35 14.91
C VAL A 111 0.19 16.89 14.55
N ALA A 112 1.25 16.08 14.52
CA ALA A 112 1.17 14.65 14.24
C ALA A 112 0.26 13.94 15.26
N MET A 113 0.36 14.26 16.56
CA MET A 113 -0.50 13.69 17.59
C MET A 113 -1.98 14.04 17.40
N ARG A 114 -2.31 15.27 17.00
CA ARG A 114 -3.69 15.65 16.68
C ARG A 114 -4.20 14.90 15.44
N MET A 115 -3.35 14.67 14.44
CA MET A 115 -3.72 13.85 13.27
C MET A 115 -3.98 12.40 13.68
N LEU A 116 -3.17 11.83 14.58
CA LEU A 116 -3.42 10.50 15.14
C LEU A 116 -4.78 10.44 15.87
N ASP A 117 -5.07 11.41 16.73
CA ASP A 117 -6.33 11.46 17.47
C ASP A 117 -7.54 11.59 16.51
N ALA A 118 -7.39 12.33 15.41
CA ALA A 118 -8.39 12.38 14.36
C ALA A 118 -8.57 11.03 13.65
N SER A 119 -7.47 10.34 13.31
CA SER A 119 -7.52 8.99 12.73
C SER A 119 -8.22 7.99 13.65
N LEU A 120 -7.88 7.96 14.93
CA LEU A 120 -8.53 7.10 15.92
C LEU A 120 -10.04 7.36 16.01
N THR A 121 -10.44 8.65 16.00
CA THR A 121 -11.84 9.06 16.00
C THR A 121 -12.58 8.57 14.77
N ARG A 122 -12.03 8.78 13.56
CA ARG A 122 -12.63 8.35 12.29
C ARG A 122 -12.72 6.83 12.18
N LEU A 123 -11.66 6.13 12.58
CA LEU A 123 -11.60 4.67 12.61
C LEU A 123 -12.42 4.04 13.74
N GLN A 124 -12.99 4.83 14.66
CA GLN A 124 -13.79 4.40 15.79
C GLN A 124 -13.05 3.34 16.64
N THR A 125 -11.78 3.58 16.93
CA THR A 125 -10.88 2.70 17.69
C THR A 125 -10.02 3.51 18.66
N ASP A 126 -9.54 2.87 19.70
CA ASP A 126 -8.64 3.48 20.69
C ASP A 126 -7.15 3.29 20.35
N HIS A 127 -6.84 2.44 19.35
CA HIS A 127 -5.47 2.17 18.94
C HIS A 127 -5.34 1.83 17.44
N LEU A 128 -4.13 2.04 16.90
CA LEU A 128 -3.66 1.48 15.64
C LEU A 128 -2.65 0.38 15.91
N ASP A 129 -2.65 -0.66 15.07
CA ASP A 129 -1.59 -1.66 15.12
C ASP A 129 -0.29 -1.10 14.54
N VAL A 130 -0.36 -0.37 13.42
CA VAL A 130 0.79 0.27 12.80
C VAL A 130 0.45 1.72 12.45
N TRP A 131 1.33 2.65 12.84
CA TRP A 131 1.24 4.05 12.44
C TRP A 131 2.49 4.47 11.68
N GLN A 132 2.31 5.02 10.48
CA GLN A 132 3.39 5.32 9.55
C GLN A 132 3.53 6.83 9.31
N ILE A 133 4.76 7.28 9.00
CA ILE A 133 4.98 8.56 8.33
C ILE A 133 4.63 8.35 6.86
N HIS A 134 3.69 9.17 6.35
CA HIS A 134 3.18 9.04 4.99
C HIS A 134 4.08 9.77 3.98
N GLU A 135 4.31 9.12 2.85
CA GLU A 135 4.95 9.71 1.67
C GLU A 135 6.31 10.38 1.93
N VAL A 136 7.24 9.62 2.51
CA VAL A 136 8.65 10.03 2.60
C VAL A 136 9.27 9.94 1.21
N ILE A 137 9.17 11.02 0.43
CA ILE A 137 9.39 11.04 -1.02
C ILE A 137 10.30 12.16 -1.51
N TYR A 138 10.54 13.19 -0.70
CA TYR A 138 11.45 14.29 -1.03
C TYR A 138 12.83 14.07 -0.40
N HIS A 139 13.89 14.52 -1.09
CA HIS A 139 15.26 14.30 -0.63
C HIS A 139 15.57 14.95 0.71
N ASN A 140 14.86 15.99 1.09
CA ASN A 140 14.99 16.66 2.39
C ASN A 140 14.08 16.11 3.47
N ASP A 141 13.19 15.16 3.18
CA ASP A 141 12.32 14.52 4.18
C ASP A 141 13.11 13.91 5.35
N PRO A 142 14.20 13.16 5.12
CA PRO A 142 14.97 12.63 6.23
C PRO A 142 15.49 13.71 7.18
N ASP A 143 15.90 14.87 6.67
CA ASP A 143 16.38 15.98 7.51
C ASP A 143 15.25 16.58 8.35
N LEU A 144 14.09 16.78 7.76
CA LEU A 144 12.92 17.32 8.44
C LEU A 144 12.37 16.34 9.48
N ILE A 145 12.28 15.07 9.13
CA ILE A 145 11.74 14.01 9.98
C ILE A 145 12.65 13.74 11.20
N TYR A 146 13.97 13.86 11.03
CA TYR A 146 14.95 13.67 12.11
C TYR A 146 15.31 14.96 12.85
N ALA A 147 14.66 16.08 12.53
CA ALA A 147 14.82 17.33 13.28
C ALA A 147 14.20 17.24 14.68
N HIS A 148 14.54 18.21 15.55
CA HIS A 148 13.91 18.36 16.85
C HIS A 148 12.41 18.73 16.72
N ASP A 149 11.57 18.28 17.65
CA ASP A 149 10.10 18.48 17.66
C ASP A 149 9.42 17.94 16.37
N SER A 150 9.86 16.77 15.93
CA SER A 150 9.41 16.16 14.67
C SER A 150 8.39 15.04 14.87
N VAL A 151 7.93 14.49 13.76
CA VAL A 151 7.04 13.33 13.75
C VAL A 151 7.66 12.09 14.42
N LEU A 152 8.99 11.92 14.45
CA LEU A 152 9.63 10.79 15.15
C LEU A 152 9.38 10.83 16.67
N GLU A 153 9.37 12.03 17.26
CA GLU A 153 9.01 12.20 18.66
C GLU A 153 7.53 11.87 18.90
N ALA A 154 6.65 12.22 17.93
CA ALA A 154 5.24 11.84 17.95
C ALA A 154 5.06 10.32 17.90
N LEU A 155 5.78 9.61 17.01
CA LEU A 155 5.74 8.14 16.93
C LEU A 155 6.12 7.51 18.28
N THR A 156 7.19 8.00 18.88
CA THR A 156 7.68 7.52 20.19
C THR A 156 6.63 7.77 21.29
N ARG A 157 6.06 8.98 21.33
CA ARG A 157 5.03 9.37 22.29
C ARG A 157 3.75 8.55 22.13
N ALA A 158 3.32 8.31 20.88
CA ALA A 158 2.13 7.51 20.59
C ALA A 158 2.26 6.06 21.07
N LYS A 159 3.45 5.44 20.89
CA LYS A 159 3.77 4.12 21.46
C LYS A 159 3.72 4.12 22.99
N GLN A 160 4.32 5.12 23.64
CA GLN A 160 4.32 5.25 25.10
C GLN A 160 2.92 5.42 25.67
N GLN A 161 2.02 6.08 24.95
CA GLN A 161 0.62 6.27 25.32
C GLN A 161 -0.27 5.06 25.00
N GLY A 162 0.26 4.01 24.36
CA GLY A 162 -0.50 2.84 23.94
C GLY A 162 -1.47 3.09 22.78
N LYS A 163 -1.40 4.26 22.13
CA LYS A 163 -2.24 4.60 20.97
C LYS A 163 -1.82 3.87 19.70
N VAL A 164 -0.55 3.45 19.61
CA VAL A 164 -0.01 2.67 18.50
C VAL A 164 0.91 1.57 19.02
N SER A 165 0.86 0.39 18.37
CA SER A 165 1.72 -0.74 18.74
C SER A 165 3.06 -0.68 18.03
N PHE A 166 3.06 -0.44 16.73
CA PHE A 166 4.23 -0.44 15.86
C PHE A 166 4.27 0.83 15.03
N VAL A 167 5.46 1.19 14.58
CA VAL A 167 5.68 2.42 13.83
C VAL A 167 6.50 2.18 12.57
N GLY A 168 6.25 3.00 11.55
CA GLY A 168 6.92 2.84 10.28
C GLY A 168 6.90 4.10 9.44
N PHE A 169 7.24 3.93 8.19
CA PHE A 169 7.06 4.95 7.15
C PHE A 169 6.78 4.29 5.81
N ASN A 170 6.23 5.06 4.88
CA ASN A 170 6.13 4.65 3.50
C ASN A 170 6.75 5.70 2.56
N GLY A 171 7.22 5.24 1.41
CA GLY A 171 7.77 6.12 0.38
C GLY A 171 7.79 5.39 -0.95
N HIS A 172 7.64 6.13 -2.06
CA HIS A 172 7.45 5.51 -3.36
C HIS A 172 8.27 6.15 -4.50
N LYS A 173 8.97 7.25 -4.25
CA LYS A 173 9.60 8.01 -5.33
C LYS A 173 11.02 7.55 -5.64
N HIS A 174 11.85 7.41 -4.62
CA HIS A 174 13.25 7.06 -4.82
C HIS A 174 13.80 6.18 -3.68
N PRO A 175 14.40 5.03 -3.98
CA PRO A 175 14.89 4.09 -2.96
C PRO A 175 15.98 4.69 -2.05
N ALA A 176 16.78 5.64 -2.54
CA ALA A 176 17.82 6.29 -1.73
C ALA A 176 17.23 7.04 -0.53
N ILE A 177 16.03 7.63 -0.65
CA ILE A 177 15.36 8.33 0.45
C ILE A 177 15.01 7.32 1.56
N ASN A 178 14.45 6.16 1.18
CA ASN A 178 14.11 5.11 2.13
C ASN A 178 15.35 4.54 2.82
N LEU A 179 16.45 4.36 2.07
CA LEU A 179 17.73 3.92 2.64
C LEU A 179 18.30 4.95 3.61
N GLU A 180 18.21 6.23 3.28
CA GLU A 180 18.64 7.33 4.16
C GLU A 180 17.85 7.28 5.48
N MET A 181 16.52 7.15 5.43
CA MET A 181 15.68 6.98 6.62
C MET A 181 16.13 5.82 7.49
N LEU A 182 16.39 4.66 6.87
CA LEU A 182 16.83 3.46 7.58
C LEU A 182 18.23 3.62 8.20
N ASN A 183 19.11 4.39 7.57
CA ASN A 183 20.51 4.56 8.02
C ASN A 183 20.67 5.58 9.16
N ARG A 184 19.67 6.42 9.41
CA ARG A 184 19.70 7.40 10.52
C ARG A 184 19.40 6.79 11.89
N GLY A 185 19.04 5.50 11.95
CA GLY A 185 19.09 4.71 13.19
C GLY A 185 17.81 4.68 14.04
N TYR A 186 16.70 5.28 13.59
CA TYR A 186 15.42 5.07 14.28
C TYR A 186 14.93 3.63 14.07
N ALA A 187 14.39 3.03 15.12
CA ALA A 187 13.96 1.62 15.11
C ALA A 187 12.54 1.47 14.51
N PHE A 188 12.42 1.63 13.19
CA PHE A 188 11.17 1.34 12.50
C PHE A 188 10.84 -0.15 12.54
N ASP A 189 9.55 -0.45 12.74
CA ASP A 189 9.01 -1.80 12.72
C ASP A 189 8.52 -2.19 11.32
N VAL A 190 8.06 -1.21 10.53
CA VAL A 190 7.44 -1.39 9.21
C VAL A 190 7.97 -0.37 8.22
N ILE A 191 8.20 -0.80 6.96
CA ILE A 191 8.48 0.08 5.83
C ILE A 191 7.64 -0.36 4.63
N GLN A 192 6.76 0.51 4.13
CA GLN A 192 5.92 0.20 2.97
C GLN A 192 6.46 0.86 1.71
N MET A 193 6.59 0.07 0.62
CA MET A 193 7.22 0.52 -0.61
C MET A 193 6.58 -0.10 -1.85
N PRO A 194 6.74 0.52 -3.05
CA PRO A 194 6.27 -0.07 -4.30
C PRO A 194 7.04 -1.33 -4.64
N LEU A 195 6.31 -2.37 -5.02
CA LEU A 195 6.89 -3.65 -5.46
C LEU A 195 6.01 -4.25 -6.56
N ASN A 196 6.55 -4.36 -7.76
CA ASN A 196 5.88 -4.90 -8.95
C ASN A 196 6.94 -5.39 -9.96
N PRO A 197 6.58 -6.13 -11.03
CA PRO A 197 7.55 -6.64 -11.99
C PRO A 197 8.37 -5.60 -12.76
N LEU A 198 7.93 -4.32 -12.80
CA LEU A 198 8.63 -3.23 -13.47
C LEU A 198 9.68 -2.57 -12.56
N ASP A 199 9.47 -2.64 -11.25
CA ASP A 199 10.32 -1.99 -10.24
C ASP A 199 11.82 -2.29 -10.42
N PRO A 200 12.26 -3.55 -10.69
CA PRO A 200 13.68 -3.86 -10.86
C PRO A 200 14.40 -3.09 -11.95
N ALA A 201 13.67 -2.57 -12.95
CA ALA A 201 14.23 -1.89 -14.09
C ALA A 201 14.37 -0.36 -13.91
N PHE A 202 13.66 0.25 -12.94
CA PHE A 202 13.65 1.69 -12.74
C PHE A 202 13.52 2.08 -11.26
N ARG A 203 14.54 2.74 -10.68
CA ARG A 203 14.58 3.18 -9.27
C ARG A 203 14.08 2.08 -8.33
N SER A 204 14.73 0.93 -8.39
CA SER A 204 14.27 -0.31 -7.78
C SER A 204 14.29 -0.26 -6.25
N PHE A 205 13.13 -0.43 -5.64
CA PHE A 205 12.97 -0.71 -4.21
C PHE A 205 13.26 -2.18 -3.92
N GLU A 206 12.90 -3.09 -4.82
CA GLU A 206 13.16 -4.52 -4.70
C GLU A 206 14.66 -4.81 -4.55
N ASN A 207 15.49 -4.20 -5.40
CA ASN A 207 16.93 -4.48 -5.41
C ASN A 207 17.70 -3.72 -4.31
N ASN A 208 17.21 -2.56 -3.89
CA ASN A 208 17.97 -1.67 -3.01
C ASN A 208 17.46 -1.66 -1.57
N VAL A 209 16.14 -1.59 -1.35
CA VAL A 209 15.56 -1.36 -0.02
C VAL A 209 15.08 -2.65 0.63
N LEU A 210 14.40 -3.51 -0.14
CA LEU A 210 13.82 -4.76 0.37
C LEU A 210 14.85 -5.66 1.04
N PRO A 211 16.08 -5.89 0.50
CA PRO A 211 17.08 -6.71 1.16
C PRO A 211 17.54 -6.14 2.50
N VAL A 212 17.69 -4.80 2.57
CA VAL A 212 18.11 -4.11 3.80
C VAL A 212 17.04 -4.19 4.88
N ALA A 213 15.77 -3.99 4.51
CA ALA A 213 14.64 -4.12 5.43
C ALA A 213 14.55 -5.55 5.99
N ASN A 214 14.64 -6.56 5.13
CA ASN A 214 14.60 -7.97 5.54
C ASN A 214 15.77 -8.36 6.44
N GLN A 215 16.99 -7.92 6.13
CA GLN A 215 18.17 -8.15 6.98
C GLN A 215 17.99 -7.57 8.39
N ARG A 216 17.27 -6.45 8.51
CA ARG A 216 16.98 -5.79 9.80
C ARG A 216 15.72 -6.34 10.49
N GLY A 217 15.03 -7.31 9.89
CA GLY A 217 13.77 -7.86 10.40
C GLY A 217 12.60 -6.88 10.38
N ILE A 218 12.68 -5.83 9.57
CA ILE A 218 11.63 -4.83 9.40
C ILE A 218 10.56 -5.41 8.48
N ALA A 219 9.29 -5.29 8.87
CA ALA A 219 8.18 -5.75 8.04
C ALA A 219 8.07 -4.91 6.76
N VAL A 220 7.82 -5.57 5.63
CA VAL A 220 7.63 -4.92 4.34
C VAL A 220 6.23 -5.23 3.80
N PRO A 221 5.25 -4.35 3.97
CA PRO A 221 4.08 -4.31 3.10
C PRO A 221 4.49 -3.80 1.72
N GLY A 222 4.26 -4.60 0.66
CA GLY A 222 4.39 -4.14 -0.72
C GLY A 222 3.14 -3.36 -1.13
N MET A 223 3.29 -2.31 -1.92
CA MET A 223 2.18 -1.54 -2.49
C MET A 223 2.39 -1.30 -3.98
N LYS A 224 1.38 -0.74 -4.66
CA LYS A 224 1.45 -0.34 -6.07
C LYS A 224 1.87 -1.50 -7.01
N SER A 225 1.43 -2.72 -6.68
CA SER A 225 1.70 -3.92 -7.48
C SER A 225 1.17 -3.82 -8.92
N MET A 226 0.12 -3.00 -9.13
CA MET A 226 -0.50 -2.75 -10.44
C MET A 226 -0.24 -1.32 -10.95
N GLY A 227 0.70 -0.59 -10.37
CA GLY A 227 0.93 0.83 -10.63
C GLY A 227 0.24 1.73 -9.60
N GLY A 228 0.22 3.05 -9.84
CA GLY A 228 -0.40 4.01 -8.93
C GLY A 228 -1.94 3.94 -8.94
N SER A 229 -2.51 3.86 -10.16
CA SER A 229 -3.96 3.76 -10.41
C SER A 229 -4.28 2.64 -11.41
N GLY A 230 -3.51 1.56 -11.40
CA GLY A 230 -3.70 0.42 -12.29
C GLY A 230 -3.06 0.57 -13.67
N GLU A 231 -2.14 1.52 -13.86
CA GLU A 231 -1.53 1.80 -15.18
C GLU A 231 -0.84 0.60 -15.80
N ILE A 232 -0.22 -0.25 -14.99
CA ILE A 232 0.46 -1.47 -15.46
C ILE A 232 -0.55 -2.42 -16.12
N ILE A 233 -1.77 -2.48 -15.59
CA ILE A 233 -2.83 -3.37 -16.08
C ILE A 233 -3.59 -2.72 -17.23
N SER A 234 -4.05 -1.48 -17.06
CA SER A 234 -4.87 -0.76 -18.04
C SER A 234 -4.15 -0.52 -19.36
N ASN A 235 -2.81 -0.47 -19.35
CA ASN A 235 -1.98 -0.35 -20.55
C ASN A 235 -1.52 -1.73 -21.09
N GLY A 236 -2.02 -2.83 -20.54
CA GLY A 236 -1.75 -4.17 -21.05
C GLY A 236 -0.32 -4.68 -20.82
N ALA A 237 0.43 -4.05 -19.90
CA ALA A 237 1.78 -4.50 -19.59
C ALA A 237 1.77 -5.84 -18.84
N LEU A 238 0.83 -6.03 -17.93
CA LEU A 238 0.65 -7.26 -17.15
C LEU A 238 -0.83 -7.52 -16.89
N THR A 239 -1.15 -8.76 -16.55
CA THR A 239 -2.44 -9.14 -15.98
C THR A 239 -2.46 -8.90 -14.46
N PRO A 240 -3.65 -8.72 -13.83
CA PRO A 240 -3.75 -8.64 -12.37
C PRO A 240 -3.13 -9.85 -11.64
N SER A 241 -3.31 -11.06 -12.21
CA SER A 241 -2.75 -12.28 -11.64
C SER A 241 -1.22 -12.30 -11.66
N GLU A 242 -0.59 -11.88 -12.75
CA GLU A 242 0.88 -11.77 -12.85
C GLU A 242 1.42 -10.73 -11.85
N ALA A 243 0.80 -9.55 -11.79
CA ALA A 243 1.25 -8.47 -10.93
C ALA A 243 1.14 -8.81 -9.44
N LEU A 244 -0.02 -9.34 -9.00
CA LEU A 244 -0.22 -9.75 -7.61
C LEU A 244 0.61 -10.98 -7.23
N SER A 245 0.66 -11.99 -8.09
CA SER A 245 1.44 -13.20 -7.81
C SER A 245 2.93 -12.88 -7.70
N TYR A 246 3.44 -11.97 -8.55
CA TYR A 246 4.82 -11.49 -8.44
C TYR A 246 5.06 -10.82 -7.09
N ALA A 247 4.27 -9.80 -6.74
CA ALA A 247 4.44 -9.05 -5.50
C ALA A 247 4.33 -9.96 -4.26
N MET A 248 3.34 -10.86 -4.24
CA MET A 248 3.17 -11.85 -3.17
C MET A 248 4.29 -12.90 -3.12
N SER A 249 5.04 -13.13 -4.21
CA SER A 249 6.16 -14.07 -4.24
C SER A 249 7.46 -13.49 -3.70
N LEU A 250 7.56 -12.17 -3.57
CA LEU A 250 8.69 -11.51 -2.93
C LEU A 250 8.74 -11.81 -1.42
N PRO A 251 9.89 -11.64 -0.77
CA PRO A 251 10.02 -11.80 0.68
C PRO A 251 9.42 -10.59 1.44
N VAL A 252 8.12 -10.40 1.28
CA VAL A 252 7.30 -9.36 1.90
C VAL A 252 6.37 -9.93 2.94
N ALA A 253 5.92 -9.11 3.89
CA ALA A 253 4.93 -9.51 4.88
C ALA A 253 3.55 -9.64 4.24
N THR A 254 3.18 -8.67 3.41
CA THR A 254 1.89 -8.60 2.71
C THR A 254 2.02 -7.78 1.44
N THR A 255 1.06 -7.90 0.54
CA THR A 255 0.87 -7.02 -0.63
C THR A 255 -0.44 -6.25 -0.45
N ILE A 256 -0.36 -4.94 -0.31
CA ILE A 256 -1.53 -4.07 -0.21
C ILE A 256 -2.08 -3.80 -1.61
N SER A 257 -3.31 -4.23 -1.85
CA SER A 257 -4.01 -4.04 -3.12
C SER A 257 -5.10 -2.97 -3.00
N GLY A 258 -5.22 -2.13 -4.02
CA GLY A 258 -6.34 -1.21 -4.18
C GLY A 258 -7.58 -1.99 -4.63
N ILE A 259 -8.68 -1.82 -3.89
CA ILE A 259 -9.95 -2.52 -4.13
C ILE A 259 -11.06 -1.49 -4.02
N ASP A 260 -11.72 -1.20 -5.15
CA ASP A 260 -12.75 -0.18 -5.29
C ASP A 260 -14.14 -0.73 -5.65
N SER A 261 -14.26 -2.04 -5.78
CA SER A 261 -15.51 -2.72 -6.09
C SER A 261 -15.51 -4.18 -5.60
N MET A 262 -16.70 -4.75 -5.45
CA MET A 262 -16.85 -6.18 -5.11
C MET A 262 -16.24 -7.08 -6.19
N GLU A 263 -16.30 -6.67 -7.46
CA GLU A 263 -15.70 -7.41 -8.58
C GLU A 263 -14.17 -7.50 -8.46
N VAL A 264 -13.51 -6.38 -8.16
CA VAL A 264 -12.05 -6.35 -7.94
C VAL A 264 -11.70 -7.15 -6.69
N LEU A 265 -12.50 -7.09 -5.63
CA LEU A 265 -12.30 -7.93 -4.45
C LEU A 265 -12.37 -9.42 -4.81
N ASP A 266 -13.39 -9.82 -5.56
CA ASP A 266 -13.58 -11.22 -5.96
C ASP A 266 -12.43 -11.72 -6.84
N GLN A 267 -11.97 -10.90 -7.77
CA GLN A 267 -10.79 -11.19 -8.58
C GLN A 267 -9.55 -11.41 -7.70
N ASN A 268 -9.30 -10.50 -6.76
CA ASN A 268 -8.15 -10.58 -5.87
C ASN A 268 -8.22 -11.78 -4.94
N LEU A 269 -9.41 -12.10 -4.41
CA LEU A 269 -9.63 -13.30 -3.59
C LEU A 269 -9.46 -14.59 -4.39
N ALA A 270 -9.86 -14.62 -5.67
CA ALA A 270 -9.63 -15.78 -6.54
C ALA A 270 -8.11 -15.99 -6.78
N ILE A 271 -7.38 -14.90 -7.05
CA ILE A 271 -5.92 -14.97 -7.18
C ILE A 271 -5.29 -15.45 -5.87
N LEU A 272 -5.74 -14.94 -4.73
CA LEU A 272 -5.24 -15.32 -3.40
C LEU A 272 -5.50 -16.80 -3.08
N ARG A 273 -6.71 -17.32 -3.40
CA ARG A 273 -7.07 -18.73 -3.22
C ARG A 273 -6.13 -19.67 -3.99
N ASP A 274 -5.85 -19.32 -5.21
CA ASP A 274 -5.08 -20.16 -6.13
C ASP A 274 -3.56 -19.87 -6.09
N PHE A 275 -3.15 -18.91 -5.24
CA PHE A 275 -1.77 -18.45 -5.16
C PHE A 275 -0.80 -19.56 -4.76
N LYS A 276 0.24 -19.68 -5.58
CA LYS A 276 1.47 -20.41 -5.28
C LYS A 276 2.64 -19.49 -5.59
N PRO A 277 3.67 -19.47 -4.75
CA PRO A 277 4.87 -18.68 -5.04
C PRO A 277 5.41 -19.01 -6.43
N LEU A 278 5.71 -17.97 -7.19
CA LEU A 278 6.33 -18.11 -8.51
C LEU A 278 7.73 -18.69 -8.37
N SER A 279 8.13 -19.56 -9.32
CA SER A 279 9.48 -20.04 -9.40
C SER A 279 10.47 -18.90 -9.75
N PRO A 280 11.78 -19.07 -9.46
CA PRO A 280 12.79 -18.09 -9.87
C PRO A 280 12.74 -17.76 -11.37
N ASP A 281 12.49 -18.74 -12.24
CA ASP A 281 12.40 -18.56 -13.69
C ASP A 281 11.16 -17.75 -14.08
N GLN A 282 10.00 -18.00 -13.44
CA GLN A 282 8.79 -17.23 -13.65
C GLN A 282 8.97 -15.77 -13.18
N MET A 283 9.57 -15.56 -12.01
CA MET A 283 9.93 -14.24 -11.51
C MET A 283 10.84 -13.50 -12.50
N GLN A 284 11.87 -14.20 -13.02
CA GLN A 284 12.79 -13.62 -13.98
C GLN A 284 12.12 -13.27 -15.31
N THR A 285 11.22 -14.12 -15.80
CA THR A 285 10.43 -13.86 -17.01
C THR A 285 9.63 -12.57 -16.87
N LEU A 286 8.96 -12.36 -15.72
CA LEU A 286 8.18 -11.14 -15.48
C LEU A 286 9.08 -9.90 -15.36
N ARG A 287 10.27 -10.00 -14.73
CA ARG A 287 11.26 -8.92 -14.69
C ARG A 287 11.78 -8.57 -16.07
N ASP A 288 12.07 -9.57 -16.90
CA ASP A 288 12.55 -9.36 -18.27
C ASP A 288 11.47 -8.70 -19.14
N HIS A 289 10.22 -9.09 -18.95
CA HIS A 289 9.10 -8.39 -19.56
C HIS A 289 9.01 -6.94 -19.08
N GLY A 290 9.17 -6.69 -17.79
CA GLY A 290 9.14 -5.35 -17.19
C GLY A 290 10.24 -4.40 -17.72
N LYS A 291 11.37 -4.93 -18.19
CA LYS A 291 12.49 -4.13 -18.73
C LYS A 291 12.10 -3.25 -19.93
N GLN A 292 11.06 -3.60 -20.69
CA GLN A 292 10.56 -2.77 -21.80
C GLN A 292 9.93 -1.45 -21.32
N PHE A 293 9.65 -1.32 -20.02
CA PHE A 293 8.99 -0.18 -19.39
C PHE A 293 9.92 0.55 -18.39
N ASN A 294 11.24 0.45 -18.59
CA ASN A 294 12.28 0.95 -17.69
C ASN A 294 12.42 2.48 -17.63
N ASP A 295 11.58 3.21 -18.33
CA ASP A 295 11.51 4.68 -18.31
C ASP A 295 10.55 5.25 -17.24
N GLY A 296 9.90 4.39 -16.47
CA GLY A 296 8.96 4.77 -15.41
C GLY A 296 7.59 5.22 -15.93
N ARG A 297 7.27 5.01 -17.22
CA ARG A 297 5.99 5.46 -17.83
C ARG A 297 4.75 4.89 -17.14
N TYR A 298 4.85 3.72 -16.52
CA TYR A 298 3.76 3.07 -15.76
C TYR A 298 3.99 3.12 -14.25
N GLU A 299 5.06 3.78 -13.81
CA GLU A 299 5.39 4.02 -12.42
C GLU A 299 5.50 5.53 -12.15
N LEU A 300 4.48 6.29 -12.58
CA LEU A 300 4.46 7.75 -12.52
C LEU A 300 4.65 8.30 -11.10
N TYR A 301 4.34 7.51 -10.08
CA TYR A 301 4.61 7.83 -8.69
C TYR A 301 6.13 7.94 -8.38
N LYS A 302 7.01 7.34 -9.20
CA LYS A 302 8.47 7.47 -9.07
C LYS A 302 9.02 8.73 -9.74
N SER A 303 8.32 9.27 -10.75
CA SER A 303 8.89 10.27 -11.67
C SER A 303 8.15 11.61 -11.71
N THR A 304 6.90 11.66 -11.24
CA THR A 304 6.05 12.86 -11.32
C THR A 304 5.55 13.30 -9.95
N LEU A 305 4.95 14.50 -9.87
CA LEU A 305 4.27 15.00 -8.68
C LEU A 305 2.80 14.55 -8.60
N LYS A 306 2.28 13.87 -9.62
CA LYS A 306 0.86 13.50 -9.74
C LYS A 306 0.35 12.64 -8.56
N TYR A 307 1.21 11.79 -8.04
CA TYR A 307 0.89 10.86 -6.95
C TYR A 307 1.34 11.35 -5.58
N ASP A 308 1.93 12.54 -5.51
CA ASP A 308 2.28 13.15 -4.23
C ASP A 308 1.03 13.80 -3.64
N SER A 309 0.81 13.66 -2.33
CA SER A 309 -0.33 14.27 -1.66
C SER A 309 -0.28 15.80 -1.70
N ASP A 310 -1.45 16.44 -1.71
CA ASP A 310 -1.54 17.91 -1.67
C ASP A 310 -0.88 18.46 -0.40
N LEU A 311 -1.03 17.78 0.72
CA LEU A 311 -0.45 18.21 1.98
C LEU A 311 1.08 18.07 1.95
N GLY A 312 1.61 16.94 1.48
CA GLY A 312 3.05 16.73 1.30
C GLY A 312 3.65 17.80 0.38
N ARG A 313 3.02 18.06 -0.79
CA ARG A 313 3.47 19.11 -1.69
C ARG A 313 3.48 20.49 -1.03
N SER A 314 2.42 20.85 -0.31
CA SER A 314 2.33 22.17 0.35
C SER A 314 3.42 22.35 1.41
N GLN A 315 3.76 21.32 2.15
CA GLN A 315 4.83 21.36 3.15
C GLN A 315 6.22 21.58 2.51
N HIS A 316 6.38 21.21 1.24
CA HIS A 316 7.62 21.39 0.47
C HIS A 316 7.57 22.56 -0.52
N GLY A 317 6.50 23.37 -0.49
CA GLY A 317 6.36 24.54 -1.37
C GLY A 317 6.07 24.21 -2.84
N TYR A 318 5.55 23.01 -3.13
CA TYR A 318 5.13 22.60 -4.48
C TYR A 318 3.65 22.98 -4.73
N PRO A 319 3.26 23.16 -6.01
CA PRO A 319 1.88 23.48 -6.39
C PRO A 319 0.92 22.32 -6.08
N SER A 320 -0.35 22.63 -5.92
CA SER A 320 -1.42 21.62 -5.80
C SER A 320 -1.55 20.80 -7.09
N VAL A 321 -2.21 19.62 -7.02
CA VAL A 321 -2.47 18.79 -8.23
C VAL A 321 -3.22 19.57 -9.30
N ALA A 322 -4.15 20.42 -8.90
CA ALA A 322 -4.96 21.23 -9.83
C ALA A 322 -4.13 22.27 -10.61
N GLU A 323 -2.95 22.61 -10.12
CA GLU A 323 -2.03 23.60 -10.74
C GLU A 323 -0.92 22.93 -11.54
N LEU A 324 -0.82 21.60 -11.52
CA LEU A 324 0.18 20.89 -12.31
C LEU A 324 -0.20 20.90 -13.80
N PRO A 325 0.76 21.19 -14.71
CA PRO A 325 0.52 20.97 -16.13
C PRO A 325 0.35 19.46 -16.39
N LEU A 326 -0.86 19.09 -16.72
CA LEU A 326 -1.23 17.71 -17.10
C LEU A 326 -1.07 17.50 -18.60
#